data_cd7d16f077e5c8c9a08e7ac824a7012c
#
_entry.id   cd7d16f077e5c8c9a08e7ac824a7012c
#
_cell.length_a   1.000
_cell.length_b   1.000
_cell.length_c   1.000
_cell.angle_alpha   90.00
_cell.angle_beta   90.00
_cell.angle_gamma   90.00
#
_symmetry.space_group_name_H-M   'P 1'
#
loop_
_entity.id
_entity.type
_entity.pdbx_description
1 polymer ?
#
loop_
_entity_poly.entity_id
_entity_poly.type
_entity_poly.pdbx_seq_one_letter_code
_entity_poly.pdbx_strand_id
1 'polypeptide(L)'
;VARLLPDGAGQPRRVVVTQPRRVAARAAARRLAALLGEPVGRTVGYAVRGERVVGRDTRIEIVTAGLLLRRLQDDPELSGAAAVVLDEVHERSLDSDLLLALLLDARGALREDLRLVAMSATADLTRLPDILGAPGSPAPVLDIPSPLHPIAEHWAPPPSAVARLGPHGVPREFLAHVAATAERALGERPGDA
;
A
#
# COMPACT_ATOMS: atom_id res chain seq x y z
N VAL A 1 1.41 1.15 -16.66
CA VAL A 1 2.63 1.41 -15.88
C VAL A 1 3.83 0.74 -16.55
N ALA A 2 3.78 -0.54 -16.90
CA ALA A 2 4.91 -1.27 -17.51
C ALA A 2 5.35 -0.73 -18.89
N ARG A 3 4.49 -0.02 -19.62
CA ARG A 3 4.82 0.62 -20.92
C ARG A 3 5.60 1.93 -20.80
N LEU A 4 5.76 2.48 -19.59
CA LEU A 4 6.40 3.77 -19.35
C LEU A 4 7.89 3.65 -19.01
N LEU A 5 8.41 2.44 -18.91
CA LEU A 5 9.80 2.21 -18.58
C LEU A 5 10.58 1.97 -19.89
N PRO A 6 11.56 2.83 -20.23
CA PRO A 6 12.40 2.60 -21.40
C PRO A 6 13.18 1.29 -21.25
N ASP A 7 13.20 0.49 -22.30
CA ASP A 7 14.07 -0.66 -22.45
C ASP A 7 15.51 -0.15 -22.68
N GLY A 8 16.17 0.26 -21.60
CA GLY A 8 17.59 0.57 -21.62
C GLY A 8 18.43 -0.70 -21.61
N ALA A 9 19.61 -0.68 -22.20
CA ALA A 9 20.58 -1.78 -22.24
C ALA A 9 21.10 -2.10 -20.81
N GLY A 10 20.31 -2.82 -20.04
CA GLY A 10 20.59 -3.22 -18.66
C GLY A 10 19.46 -4.08 -18.11
N GLN A 11 19.60 -4.58 -16.89
CA GLN A 11 18.49 -5.27 -16.23
C GLN A 11 17.27 -4.33 -16.16
N PRO A 12 16.06 -4.81 -16.49
CA PRO A 12 14.89 -3.96 -16.51
C PRO A 12 14.62 -3.43 -15.11
N ARG A 13 14.70 -2.12 -14.95
CA ARG A 13 14.34 -1.46 -13.70
C ARG A 13 12.86 -1.68 -13.39
N ARG A 14 12.55 -1.82 -12.10
CA ARG A 14 11.20 -2.13 -11.63
C ARG A 14 10.46 -0.89 -11.17
N VAL A 15 9.15 -0.97 -11.20
CA VAL A 15 8.28 -0.12 -10.37
C VAL A 15 8.15 -0.79 -9.02
N VAL A 16 8.60 -0.13 -7.96
CA VAL A 16 8.49 -0.62 -6.59
C VAL A 16 7.30 0.07 -5.93
N VAL A 17 6.35 -0.71 -5.42
CA VAL A 17 5.14 -0.20 -4.75
C VAL A 17 5.21 -0.55 -3.27
N THR A 18 5.07 0.43 -2.39
CA THR A 18 5.06 0.15 -0.95
C THR A 18 3.65 -0.08 -0.44
N GLN A 19 3.53 -0.98 0.52
CA GLN A 19 2.32 -1.20 1.30
C GLN A 19 2.66 -1.16 2.80
N PRO A 20 1.81 -0.63 3.66
CA PRO A 20 2.11 -0.53 5.09
C PRO A 20 2.14 -1.90 5.78
N ARG A 21 1.41 -2.88 5.24
CA ARG A 21 1.23 -4.19 5.89
C ARG A 21 1.59 -5.35 4.96
N ARG A 22 2.22 -6.37 5.54
CA ARG A 22 2.65 -7.59 4.81
C ARG A 22 1.48 -8.30 4.11
N VAL A 23 0.31 -8.36 4.76
CA VAL A 23 -0.90 -8.98 4.19
C VAL A 23 -1.40 -8.19 2.99
N ALA A 24 -1.43 -6.86 3.09
CA ALA A 24 -1.82 -5.97 1.99
C ALA A 24 -0.86 -6.10 0.79
N ALA A 25 0.45 -6.15 1.03
CA ALA A 25 1.44 -6.34 -0.03
C ALA A 25 1.22 -7.65 -0.82
N ARG A 26 0.94 -8.76 -0.12
CA ARG A 26 0.63 -10.04 -0.77
C ARG A 26 -0.69 -10.00 -1.53
N ALA A 27 -1.73 -9.41 -0.93
CA ALA A 27 -3.04 -9.31 -1.55
C ALA A 27 -3.00 -8.46 -2.82
N ALA A 28 -2.34 -7.30 -2.76
CA ALA A 28 -2.15 -6.42 -3.91
C ALA A 28 -1.37 -7.12 -5.05
N ALA A 29 -0.29 -7.85 -4.72
CA ALA A 29 0.47 -8.60 -5.71
C ALA A 29 -0.38 -9.69 -6.39
N ARG A 30 -1.14 -10.46 -5.59
CA ARG A 30 -2.04 -11.49 -6.11
C ARG A 30 -3.14 -10.90 -6.99
N ARG A 31 -3.74 -9.79 -6.56
CA ARG A 31 -4.79 -9.11 -7.33
C ARG A 31 -4.27 -8.60 -8.66
N LEU A 32 -3.13 -7.92 -8.68
CA LEU A 32 -2.53 -7.41 -9.91
C LEU A 32 -2.09 -8.53 -10.85
N ALA A 33 -1.49 -9.61 -10.33
CA ALA A 33 -1.13 -10.77 -11.14
C ALA A 33 -2.36 -11.44 -11.75
N ALA A 34 -3.45 -11.62 -10.97
CA ALA A 34 -4.71 -12.17 -11.44
C ALA A 34 -5.36 -11.31 -12.55
N LEU A 35 -5.30 -9.97 -12.44
CA LEU A 35 -5.78 -9.06 -13.49
C LEU A 35 -4.99 -9.18 -14.80
N LEU A 36 -3.74 -9.65 -14.74
CA LEU A 36 -2.91 -9.93 -15.90
C LEU A 36 -3.06 -11.39 -16.41
N GLY A 37 -3.82 -12.22 -15.72
CA GLY A 37 -3.92 -13.65 -16.02
C GLY A 37 -2.62 -14.42 -15.78
N GLU A 38 -1.79 -13.96 -14.84
CA GLU A 38 -0.46 -14.51 -14.60
C GLU A 38 -0.27 -14.97 -13.14
N PRO A 39 0.62 -15.95 -12.87
CA PRO A 39 1.01 -16.27 -11.52
C PRO A 39 1.85 -15.13 -10.91
N VAL A 40 1.77 -14.98 -9.59
CA VAL A 40 2.64 -14.05 -8.84
C VAL A 40 4.10 -14.48 -8.99
N GLY A 41 4.98 -13.49 -9.18
CA GLY A 41 6.42 -13.71 -9.42
C GLY A 41 6.81 -13.59 -10.90
N ARG A 42 5.84 -13.54 -11.82
CA ARG A 42 6.11 -13.26 -13.21
C ARG A 42 6.21 -11.74 -13.44
N THR A 43 5.21 -11.09 -14.01
CA THR A 43 5.23 -9.62 -14.20
C THR A 43 5.07 -8.86 -12.87
N VAL A 44 4.25 -9.37 -11.97
CA VAL A 44 4.03 -8.81 -10.63
C VAL A 44 4.58 -9.77 -9.58
N GLY A 45 5.42 -9.25 -8.69
CA GLY A 45 5.94 -9.97 -7.55
C GLY A 45 5.81 -9.19 -6.26
N TYR A 46 6.21 -9.77 -5.15
CA TYR A 46 6.28 -9.08 -3.87
C TYR A 46 7.49 -9.55 -3.05
N ALA A 47 7.89 -8.70 -2.12
CA ALA A 47 8.82 -9.05 -1.07
C ALA A 47 8.40 -8.43 0.26
N VAL A 48 8.34 -9.27 1.27
CA VAL A 48 8.08 -8.90 2.66
C VAL A 48 9.09 -9.60 3.57
N ARG A 49 9.19 -9.20 4.83
CA ARG A 49 10.13 -9.84 5.76
C ARG A 49 9.92 -11.36 5.81
N GLY A 50 10.95 -12.11 5.45
CA GLY A 50 10.97 -13.57 5.46
C GLY A 50 10.37 -14.24 4.22
N GLU A 51 9.86 -13.48 3.25
CA GLU A 51 9.25 -14.06 2.06
C GLU A 51 9.47 -13.17 0.84
N ARG A 52 9.87 -13.78 -0.27
CA ARG A 52 10.10 -13.10 -1.54
C ARG A 52 9.63 -13.96 -2.71
N VAL A 53 8.70 -13.43 -3.50
CA VAL A 53 8.18 -14.07 -4.71
C VAL A 53 8.37 -13.08 -5.87
N VAL A 54 9.57 -13.08 -6.42
CA VAL A 54 10.01 -12.17 -7.48
C VAL A 54 10.84 -12.96 -8.48
N GLY A 55 10.45 -12.94 -9.74
CA GLY A 55 11.15 -13.60 -10.83
C GLY A 55 12.04 -12.65 -11.64
N ARG A 56 12.67 -13.20 -12.68
CA ARG A 56 13.50 -12.44 -13.61
C ARG A 56 12.69 -11.41 -14.41
N ASP A 57 11.45 -11.77 -14.76
CA ASP A 57 10.57 -10.94 -15.58
C ASP A 57 9.69 -9.99 -14.75
N THR A 58 9.90 -9.93 -13.43
CA THR A 58 9.12 -9.05 -12.56
C THR A 58 9.41 -7.59 -12.87
N ARG A 59 8.37 -6.86 -13.23
CA ARG A 59 8.39 -5.42 -13.54
C ARG A 59 7.78 -4.58 -12.43
N ILE A 60 6.84 -5.14 -11.68
CA ILE A 60 6.20 -4.49 -10.54
C ILE A 60 6.51 -5.33 -9.30
N GLU A 61 7.17 -4.73 -8.33
CA GLU A 61 7.50 -5.40 -7.07
C GLU A 61 6.80 -4.68 -5.91
N ILE A 62 5.93 -5.39 -5.20
CA ILE A 62 5.21 -4.84 -4.05
C ILE A 62 5.96 -5.21 -2.77
N VAL A 63 6.27 -4.22 -1.96
CA VAL A 63 7.10 -4.39 -0.76
C VAL A 63 6.47 -3.68 0.44
N THR A 64 6.93 -3.98 1.65
CA THR A 64 6.61 -3.13 2.81
C THR A 64 7.56 -1.95 2.91
N ALA A 65 7.08 -0.81 3.44
CA ALA A 65 7.90 0.40 3.62
C ALA A 65 9.20 0.12 4.38
N GLY A 66 9.15 -0.63 5.48
CA GLY A 66 10.33 -0.98 6.26
C GLY A 66 11.34 -1.88 5.51
N LEU A 67 10.87 -2.71 4.56
CA LEU A 67 11.80 -3.47 3.71
C LEU A 67 12.48 -2.57 2.67
N LEU A 68 11.76 -1.61 2.10
CA LEU A 68 12.33 -0.67 1.14
C LEU A 68 13.30 0.29 1.82
N LEU A 69 13.01 0.73 3.05
CA LEU A 69 13.95 1.50 3.88
C LEU A 69 15.27 0.78 4.04
N ARG A 70 15.23 -0.50 4.38
CA ARG A 70 16.45 -1.31 4.51
C ARG A 70 17.22 -1.42 3.20
N ARG A 71 16.51 -1.61 2.07
CA ARG A 71 17.15 -1.64 0.75
C ARG A 71 17.83 -0.31 0.42
N LEU A 72 17.22 0.81 0.76
CA LEU A 72 17.76 2.14 0.53
C LEU A 72 19.02 2.40 1.38
N GLN A 73 19.13 1.77 2.57
CA GLN A 73 20.36 1.80 3.36
C GLN A 73 21.50 0.98 2.72
N ASP A 74 21.17 -0.15 2.10
CA ASP A 74 22.15 -1.03 1.45
C ASP A 74 22.52 -0.52 0.03
N ASP A 75 21.57 0.10 -0.69
CA ASP A 75 21.70 0.69 -2.03
C ASP A 75 20.99 2.07 -2.06
N PRO A 76 21.70 3.15 -1.72
CA PRO A 76 21.12 4.51 -1.68
C PRO A 76 20.59 5.00 -3.04
N GLU A 77 21.09 4.46 -4.12
CA GLU A 77 20.64 4.79 -5.47
C GLU A 77 19.37 4.02 -5.87
N LEU A 78 19.00 2.96 -5.16
CA LEU A 78 17.96 2.03 -5.58
C LEU A 78 18.09 1.67 -7.08
N SER A 79 19.28 1.27 -7.49
CA SER A 79 19.67 1.09 -8.89
C SER A 79 18.72 0.18 -9.67
N GLY A 80 18.05 -0.75 -8.99
CA GLY A 80 17.02 -1.62 -9.55
C GLY A 80 15.62 -0.98 -9.72
N ALA A 81 15.40 0.26 -9.25
CA ALA A 81 14.11 0.93 -9.35
C ALA A 81 14.10 2.04 -10.40
N ALA A 82 13.07 2.09 -11.23
CA ALA A 82 12.77 3.20 -12.13
C ALA A 82 11.74 4.16 -11.53
N ALA A 83 10.87 3.64 -10.68
CA ALA A 83 9.87 4.41 -9.97
C ALA A 83 9.57 3.77 -8.61
N VAL A 84 9.23 4.61 -7.65
CA VAL A 84 8.68 4.18 -6.36
C VAL A 84 7.30 4.79 -6.19
N VAL A 85 6.34 3.94 -5.88
CA VAL A 85 4.96 4.31 -5.55
C VAL A 85 4.76 4.08 -4.06
N LEU A 86 4.52 5.15 -3.33
CA LEU A 86 4.21 5.13 -1.90
C LEU A 86 2.69 5.05 -1.74
N ASP A 87 2.19 3.93 -1.27
CA ASP A 87 0.75 3.74 -1.04
C ASP A 87 0.39 4.03 0.42
N GLU A 88 -0.86 4.44 0.63
CA GLU A 88 -1.44 4.75 1.95
C GLU A 88 -0.65 5.82 2.73
N VAL A 89 -0.12 6.84 2.05
CA VAL A 89 0.69 7.88 2.71
C VAL A 89 -0.08 8.65 3.79
N HIS A 90 -1.41 8.61 3.79
CA HIS A 90 -2.26 9.21 4.81
C HIS A 90 -2.22 8.48 6.16
N GLU A 91 -1.79 7.21 6.22
CA GLU A 91 -1.60 6.49 7.50
C GLU A 91 -0.48 7.12 8.35
N ARG A 92 0.40 7.95 7.78
CA ARG A 92 1.46 8.70 8.46
C ARG A 92 2.33 7.82 9.35
N SER A 93 2.66 6.61 8.88
CA SER A 93 3.57 5.73 9.61
C SER A 93 5.00 6.28 9.57
N LEU A 94 5.76 6.08 10.67
CA LEU A 94 7.15 6.51 10.75
C LEU A 94 7.99 5.95 9.59
N ASP A 95 7.83 4.67 9.26
CA ASP A 95 8.55 4.03 8.17
C ASP A 95 8.24 4.69 6.82
N SER A 96 6.97 5.04 6.55
CA SER A 96 6.55 5.67 5.30
C SER A 96 7.03 7.11 5.19
N ASP A 97 6.95 7.88 6.26
CA ASP A 97 7.40 9.27 6.29
C ASP A 97 8.93 9.36 6.15
N LEU A 98 9.68 8.51 6.85
CA LEU A 98 11.13 8.43 6.73
C LEU A 98 11.55 7.97 5.33
N LEU A 99 10.86 6.96 4.78
CA LEU A 99 11.12 6.48 3.43
C LEU A 99 10.92 7.59 2.40
N LEU A 100 9.82 8.35 2.50
CA LEU A 100 9.57 9.48 1.62
C LEU A 100 10.71 10.51 1.70
N ALA A 101 11.15 10.87 2.89
CA ALA A 101 12.26 11.84 3.08
C ALA A 101 13.55 11.36 2.43
N LEU A 102 13.93 10.10 2.66
CA LEU A 102 15.15 9.52 2.07
C LEU A 102 15.05 9.34 0.56
N LEU A 103 13.87 9.03 0.01
CA LEU A 103 13.67 8.96 -1.44
C LEU A 103 13.77 10.34 -2.11
N LEU A 104 13.30 11.38 -1.44
CA LEU A 104 13.47 12.76 -1.93
C LEU A 104 14.94 13.18 -1.93
N ASP A 105 15.68 12.82 -0.89
CA ASP A 105 17.12 13.08 -0.80
C ASP A 105 17.88 12.31 -1.89
N ALA A 106 17.62 11.01 -2.04
CA ALA A 106 18.21 10.19 -3.09
C ALA A 106 17.90 10.73 -4.50
N ARG A 107 16.65 11.17 -4.75
CA ARG A 107 16.25 11.77 -6.02
C ARG A 107 17.01 13.09 -6.28
N GLY A 108 17.17 13.92 -5.27
CA GLY A 108 17.84 15.21 -5.40
C GLY A 108 19.35 15.12 -5.57
N ALA A 109 19.99 14.14 -4.93
CA ALA A 109 21.45 14.05 -4.86
C ALA A 109 22.06 12.99 -5.80
N LEU A 110 21.33 11.87 -6.05
CA LEU A 110 21.90 10.69 -6.70
C LEU A 110 21.13 10.24 -7.95
N ARG A 111 19.81 10.42 -7.96
CA ARG A 111 18.92 9.81 -8.94
C ARG A 111 17.83 10.76 -9.42
N GLU A 112 18.21 11.80 -10.17
CA GLU A 112 17.26 12.76 -10.77
C GLU A 112 16.21 12.09 -11.68
N ASP A 113 16.52 10.91 -12.22
CA ASP A 113 15.65 10.11 -13.07
C ASP A 113 14.59 9.30 -12.27
N LEU A 114 14.73 9.18 -10.94
CA LEU A 114 13.83 8.40 -10.10
C LEU A 114 12.45 9.06 -10.01
N ARG A 115 11.44 8.34 -10.45
CA ARG A 115 10.04 8.80 -10.39
C ARG A 115 9.42 8.43 -9.07
N LEU A 116 8.83 9.41 -8.38
CA LEU A 116 8.13 9.21 -7.12
C LEU A 116 6.64 9.51 -7.33
N VAL A 117 5.82 8.60 -6.84
CA VAL A 117 4.35 8.72 -6.82
C VAL A 117 3.87 8.46 -5.41
N ALA A 118 2.98 9.28 -4.91
CA ALA A 118 2.30 9.00 -3.63
C ALA A 118 0.81 8.81 -3.88
N MET A 119 0.23 7.82 -3.21
CA MET A 119 -1.21 7.50 -3.27
C MET A 119 -1.82 7.62 -1.88
N SER A 120 -3.03 8.18 -1.83
CA SER A 120 -3.77 8.41 -0.59
C SER A 120 -5.26 8.23 -0.84
N ALA A 121 -5.96 7.66 0.13
CA ALA A 121 -7.41 7.56 0.12
C ALA A 121 -8.12 8.83 0.63
N THR A 122 -7.39 9.79 1.19
CA THR A 122 -7.95 11.04 1.73
C THR A 122 -7.51 12.24 0.94
N ALA A 123 -8.39 13.25 0.86
CA ALA A 123 -8.12 14.52 0.18
C ALA A 123 -7.13 15.44 0.92
N ASP A 124 -6.72 15.10 2.15
CA ASP A 124 -5.81 15.92 2.96
C ASP A 124 -4.34 15.76 2.52
N LEU A 125 -4.08 16.15 1.29
CA LEU A 125 -2.75 16.09 0.67
C LEU A 125 -2.23 17.48 0.31
N THR A 126 -2.68 18.52 1.00
CA THR A 126 -2.40 19.93 0.64
C THR A 126 -0.92 20.25 0.46
N ARG A 127 -0.02 19.59 1.20
CA ARG A 127 1.43 19.83 1.14
C ARG A 127 2.20 18.79 0.31
N LEU A 128 1.59 17.66 -0.01
CA LEU A 128 2.29 16.57 -0.69
C LEU A 128 2.70 16.91 -2.13
N PRO A 129 1.89 17.63 -2.92
CA PRO A 129 2.30 18.10 -4.24
C PRO A 129 3.55 19.00 -4.21
N ASP A 130 3.64 19.89 -3.22
CA ASP A 130 4.81 20.77 -3.06
C ASP A 130 6.07 19.98 -2.66
N ILE A 131 5.90 18.98 -1.79
CA ILE A 131 7.00 18.10 -1.34
C ILE A 131 7.52 17.21 -2.49
N LEU A 132 6.62 16.67 -3.31
CA LEU A 132 6.98 15.80 -4.44
C LEU A 132 7.41 16.58 -5.69
N GLY A 133 7.02 17.82 -5.80
CA GLY A 133 7.33 18.70 -6.93
C GLY A 133 8.76 19.24 -6.90
N ALA A 134 9.05 20.14 -7.83
CA ALA A 134 10.24 20.98 -7.82
C ALA A 134 9.92 22.35 -7.19
N PRO A 135 10.92 23.11 -6.74
CA PRO A 135 10.70 24.47 -6.24
C PRO A 135 9.88 25.32 -7.22
N GLY A 136 8.72 25.80 -6.77
CA GLY A 136 7.80 26.59 -7.60
C GLY A 136 6.99 25.81 -8.64
N SER A 137 7.10 24.47 -8.67
CA SER A 137 6.35 23.61 -9.59
C SER A 137 5.85 22.38 -8.85
N PRO A 138 4.65 22.43 -8.20
CA PRO A 138 4.09 21.31 -7.49
C PRO A 138 3.91 20.10 -8.39
N ALA A 139 4.00 18.90 -7.83
CA ALA A 139 3.71 17.67 -8.55
C ALA A 139 2.23 17.64 -8.99
N PRO A 140 1.93 17.10 -10.18
CA PRO A 140 0.54 16.97 -10.63
C PRO A 140 -0.26 16.05 -9.72
N VAL A 141 -1.49 16.44 -9.43
CA VAL A 141 -2.46 15.65 -8.65
C VAL A 141 -3.44 15.01 -9.62
N LEU A 142 -3.61 13.70 -9.48
CA LEU A 142 -4.65 12.95 -10.18
C LEU A 142 -5.70 12.53 -9.16
N ASP A 143 -6.87 13.15 -9.23
CA ASP A 143 -8.03 12.76 -8.44
C ASP A 143 -8.83 11.70 -9.21
N ILE A 144 -9.05 10.55 -8.58
CA ILE A 144 -9.82 9.45 -9.15
C ILE A 144 -11.05 9.25 -8.27
N PRO A 145 -12.19 9.82 -8.65
CA PRO A 145 -13.42 9.66 -7.89
C PRO A 145 -13.80 8.19 -7.82
N SER A 146 -13.96 7.68 -6.61
CA SER A 146 -14.47 6.32 -6.37
C SER A 146 -15.94 6.42 -5.93
N PRO A 147 -16.86 5.65 -6.53
CA PRO A 147 -18.23 5.63 -6.08
C PRO A 147 -18.31 5.12 -4.64
N LEU A 148 -18.89 5.90 -3.77
CA LEU A 148 -19.20 5.48 -2.41
C LEU A 148 -20.44 4.58 -2.45
N HIS A 149 -20.31 3.38 -1.92
CA HIS A 149 -21.46 2.52 -1.70
C HIS A 149 -22.31 3.09 -0.55
N PRO A 150 -23.64 3.03 -0.63
CA PRO A 150 -24.49 3.48 0.45
C PRO A 150 -24.22 2.65 1.72
N ILE A 151 -24.02 3.35 2.84
CA ILE A 151 -23.81 2.72 4.14
C ILE A 151 -25.10 2.84 4.91
N ALA A 152 -25.67 1.70 5.35
CA ALA A 152 -26.76 1.66 6.32
C ALA A 152 -26.14 1.34 7.70
N GLU A 153 -26.29 2.26 8.64
CA GLU A 153 -25.82 2.08 10.00
C GLU A 153 -26.88 1.34 10.83
N HIS A 154 -26.47 0.22 11.46
CA HIS A 154 -27.30 -0.55 12.35
C HIS A 154 -26.66 -0.61 13.74
N TRP A 155 -27.33 0.01 14.71
CA TRP A 155 -26.87 -0.05 16.09
C TRP A 155 -27.26 -1.38 16.73
N ALA A 156 -26.28 -2.18 17.10
CA ALA A 156 -26.45 -3.50 17.72
C ALA A 156 -25.68 -3.59 19.04
N PRO A 157 -26.13 -2.93 20.11
CA PRO A 157 -25.43 -2.98 21.39
C PRO A 157 -25.47 -4.41 21.97
N PRO A 158 -24.45 -4.82 22.74
CA PRO A 158 -24.52 -6.08 23.48
C PRO A 158 -25.61 -5.99 24.55
N PRO A 159 -26.14 -7.15 25.03
CA PRO A 159 -26.98 -7.19 26.22
C PRO A 159 -26.34 -6.46 27.39
N SER A 160 -27.11 -5.79 28.22
CA SER A 160 -26.62 -4.96 29.33
C SER A 160 -25.72 -5.68 30.33
N ALA A 161 -25.85 -7.03 30.43
CA ALA A 161 -25.01 -7.88 31.27
C ALA A 161 -23.60 -8.15 30.70
N VAL A 162 -23.38 -7.84 29.42
CA VAL A 162 -22.09 -8.11 28.75
C VAL A 162 -21.19 -6.86 28.80
N ALA A 163 -20.12 -6.95 29.60
CA ALA A 163 -19.12 -5.88 29.67
C ALA A 163 -18.35 -5.77 28.35
N ARG A 164 -18.08 -4.52 27.90
CA ARG A 164 -17.28 -4.25 26.68
C ARG A 164 -15.79 -4.40 26.92
N LEU A 165 -15.34 -4.16 28.15
CA LEU A 165 -13.96 -4.23 28.57
C LEU A 165 -13.90 -4.84 29.97
N GLY A 166 -13.03 -5.81 30.18
CA GLY A 166 -12.76 -6.44 31.47
C GLY A 166 -11.33 -6.22 31.92
N PRO A 167 -10.95 -6.70 33.12
CA PRO A 167 -9.60 -6.54 33.68
C PRO A 167 -8.48 -7.11 32.80
N HIS A 168 -8.80 -8.09 31.97
CA HIS A 168 -7.86 -8.80 31.10
C HIS A 168 -8.06 -8.49 29.61
N GLY A 169 -8.73 -7.36 29.29
CA GLY A 169 -9.04 -6.96 27.91
C GLY A 169 -10.51 -7.21 27.55
N VAL A 170 -10.77 -7.43 26.26
CA VAL A 170 -12.13 -7.62 25.73
C VAL A 170 -12.65 -9.02 26.14
N PRO A 171 -13.79 -9.12 26.85
CA PRO A 171 -14.38 -10.40 27.26
C PRO A 171 -14.81 -11.26 26.07
N ARG A 172 -14.77 -12.58 26.24
CA ARG A 172 -15.18 -13.54 25.19
C ARG A 172 -16.64 -13.37 24.80
N GLU A 173 -17.50 -13.06 25.75
CA GLU A 173 -18.94 -12.81 25.52
C GLU A 173 -19.16 -11.62 24.61
N PHE A 174 -18.36 -10.55 24.75
CA PHE A 174 -18.41 -9.41 23.84
C PHE A 174 -17.92 -9.77 22.43
N LEU A 175 -16.84 -10.53 22.32
CA LEU A 175 -16.35 -11.02 21.03
C LEU A 175 -17.37 -11.93 20.34
N ALA A 176 -18.03 -12.80 21.10
CA ALA A 176 -19.11 -13.66 20.59
C ALA A 176 -20.30 -12.83 20.08
N HIS A 177 -20.69 -11.76 20.80
CA HIS A 177 -21.73 -10.85 20.35
C HIS A 177 -21.35 -10.14 19.05
N VAL A 178 -20.11 -9.65 18.92
CA VAL A 178 -19.61 -9.01 17.69
C VAL A 178 -19.64 -10.01 16.53
N ALA A 179 -19.15 -11.23 16.73
CA ALA A 179 -19.16 -12.27 15.71
C ALA A 179 -20.59 -12.63 15.24
N ALA A 180 -21.50 -12.87 16.18
CA ALA A 180 -22.90 -13.17 15.86
C ALA A 180 -23.62 -12.02 15.15
N THR A 181 -23.26 -10.77 15.47
CA THR A 181 -23.80 -9.58 14.80
C THR A 181 -23.29 -9.48 13.36
N ALA A 182 -22.00 -9.73 13.15
CA ALA A 182 -21.41 -9.76 11.81
C ALA A 182 -22.00 -10.90 10.95
N GLU A 183 -22.19 -12.08 11.53
CA GLU A 183 -22.81 -13.23 10.85
C GLU A 183 -24.25 -12.94 10.40
N ARG A 184 -25.06 -12.31 11.25
CA ARG A 184 -26.41 -11.86 10.87
C ARG A 184 -26.39 -10.85 9.73
N ALA A 185 -25.51 -9.85 9.82
CA ALA A 185 -25.39 -8.82 8.78
C ALA A 185 -24.98 -9.41 7.42
N LEU A 186 -24.13 -10.44 7.41
CA LEU A 186 -23.78 -11.19 6.21
C LEU A 186 -24.93 -12.03 5.67
N GLY A 187 -25.73 -12.63 6.56
CA GLY A 187 -26.90 -13.44 6.17
C GLY A 187 -28.08 -12.63 5.63
N GLU A 188 -28.23 -11.38 6.08
CA GLU A 188 -29.29 -10.46 5.63
C GLU A 188 -29.05 -9.84 4.26
N ARG A 189 -27.85 -9.95 3.72
CA ARG A 189 -27.47 -9.50 2.38
C ARG A 189 -26.91 -10.64 1.54
N PRO A 190 -27.78 -11.48 0.93
CA PRO A 190 -27.30 -12.47 -0.03
C PRO A 190 -26.90 -11.75 -1.32
N GLY A 191 -25.62 -11.76 -1.64
CA GLY A 191 -25.13 -11.40 -2.96
C GLY A 191 -24.25 -10.18 -2.98
N ASP A 192 -22.99 -10.39 -2.69
CA ASP A 192 -21.84 -9.86 -3.42
C ASP A 192 -20.67 -10.80 -3.07
N ALA A 193 -20.60 -11.92 -3.76
CA ALA A 193 -19.46 -12.81 -3.78
C ALA A 193 -18.55 -12.46 -4.95
#